data_510fbdd8d83b80d9a0c8476fc112a1ca
#
_entry.id   510fbdd8d83b80d9a0c8476fc112a1ca
#
_cell.length_a   1.000
_cell.length_b   1.000
_cell.length_c   1.000
_cell.angle_alpha   90.00
_cell.angle_beta   90.00
_cell.angle_gamma   90.00
#
_symmetry.space_group_name_H-M   'P 1'
#
loop_
_entity.id
_entity.type
_entity.pdbx_description
1 polymer ?
#
loop_
_entity_poly.entity_id
_entity_poly.type
_entity_poly.pdbx_seq_one_letter_code
_entity_poly.pdbx_strand_id
1 'polypeptide(L)'
;RRQRQMCIRDRVEAFDYLDGTSGTLHYKNGNDYVVYDTPSDIFANKDARLYGTIVYPGSKFRNQDVDIQAGVAVWNDKTGSYDLLTDSKLGSAYDDNKTFVGLDGPQTNSPNVSNTGFYIRKFISEASGYTLRNYAENWWPWFRLGEIYLNAAEAAFELDDEPTALPYINRLRQRAGFPANSLTSLTIEKIQNERRVELAFEDHRYFDMKRWRIADITWNGNTDNDKAIVYGLYPYRIAKPKPGTSDQDLSLIHI
;
A
#
# COMPACT_ATOMS: atom_id res chain seq x y z
N ARG A 1 -8.37 -15.74 6.89
CA ARG A 1 -8.28 -14.31 7.28
C ARG A 1 -6.83 -13.82 7.43
N ARG A 2 -5.90 -14.57 8.07
CA ARG A 2 -4.48 -14.16 8.22
C ARG A 2 -3.74 -13.96 6.89
N GLN A 3 -3.95 -14.80 5.89
CA GLN A 3 -3.30 -14.67 4.58
C GLN A 3 -3.70 -13.41 3.78
N ARG A 4 -4.92 -12.88 3.96
CA ARG A 4 -5.36 -11.66 3.27
C ARG A 4 -4.69 -10.38 3.79
N GLN A 5 -4.30 -10.36 5.06
CA GLN A 5 -3.64 -9.20 5.69
C GLN A 5 -2.11 -9.19 5.45
N MET A 6 -1.49 -10.35 5.29
CA MET A 6 -0.04 -10.51 5.25
C MET A 6 0.69 -9.90 4.04
N CYS A 7 -0.01 -9.44 3.01
CA CYS A 7 0.62 -8.97 1.77
C CYS A 7 0.22 -7.55 1.36
N ILE A 8 -0.34 -6.70 2.25
CA ILE A 8 -0.90 -5.41 1.83
C ILE A 8 0.19 -4.39 1.52
N ARG A 9 1.25 -4.26 2.34
CA ARG A 9 2.35 -3.33 2.06
C ARG A 9 3.09 -3.66 0.77
N ASP A 10 3.53 -4.90 0.62
CA ASP A 10 4.17 -5.41 -0.58
C ASP A 10 3.30 -5.16 -1.83
N ARG A 11 1.98 -5.21 -1.66
CA ARG A 11 1.04 -4.82 -2.70
C ARG A 11 1.00 -3.31 -2.93
N VAL A 12 1.10 -2.48 -1.90
CA VAL A 12 1.16 -1.02 -2.02
C VAL A 12 2.42 -0.58 -2.77
N GLU A 13 3.55 -1.22 -2.50
CA GLU A 13 4.81 -0.96 -3.19
C GLU A 13 4.84 -1.53 -4.62
N ALA A 14 3.92 -2.43 -4.98
CA ALA A 14 3.76 -2.88 -6.36
C ALA A 14 3.15 -1.81 -7.28
N PHE A 15 2.45 -0.81 -6.72
CA PHE A 15 1.92 0.32 -7.48
C PHE A 15 3.02 1.35 -7.71
N ASP A 16 3.51 1.46 -8.95
CA ASP A 16 4.55 2.40 -9.33
C ASP A 16 4.10 3.86 -9.16
N TYR A 17 5.06 4.79 -9.14
CA TYR A 17 4.77 6.21 -9.29
C TYR A 17 4.50 6.55 -10.77
N LEU A 18 3.70 7.59 -11.03
CA LEU A 18 3.28 7.96 -12.38
C LEU A 18 4.43 8.42 -13.29
N ASP A 19 5.56 8.80 -12.70
CA ASP A 19 6.81 9.10 -13.43
C ASP A 19 7.56 7.84 -13.91
N GLY A 20 7.05 6.66 -13.56
CA GLY A 20 7.63 5.37 -13.92
C GLY A 20 8.66 4.83 -12.93
N THR A 21 8.94 5.54 -11.84
CA THR A 21 9.80 5.01 -10.78
C THR A 21 9.11 3.90 -9.99
N SER A 22 9.91 3.04 -9.37
CA SER A 22 9.41 1.94 -8.54
C SER A 22 8.48 2.44 -7.44
N GLY A 23 7.43 1.69 -7.18
CA GLY A 23 6.45 2.00 -6.15
C GLY A 23 6.94 1.85 -4.70
N THR A 24 8.21 1.60 -4.47
CA THR A 24 8.82 1.54 -3.13
C THR A 24 8.58 2.84 -2.36
N LEU A 25 8.11 2.71 -1.13
CA LEU A 25 7.78 3.87 -0.29
C LEU A 25 9.05 4.53 0.25
N HIS A 26 9.16 5.85 0.08
CA HIS A 26 10.32 6.65 0.49
C HIS A 26 10.20 7.11 1.95
N TYR A 27 10.36 6.21 2.90
CA TYR A 27 10.25 6.50 4.35
C TYR A 27 11.59 6.81 5.02
N LYS A 28 12.71 6.55 4.36
CA LYS A 28 14.07 6.85 4.84
C LYS A 28 14.93 7.49 3.76
N ASN A 29 15.83 8.35 4.21
CA ASN A 29 16.94 8.89 3.44
C ASN A 29 18.24 8.59 4.22
N GLY A 30 18.96 7.55 3.81
CA GLY A 30 20.04 7.00 4.61
C GLY A 30 19.52 6.43 5.94
N ASN A 31 20.04 6.95 7.07
CA ASN A 31 19.60 6.55 8.41
C ASN A 31 18.44 7.40 8.94
N ASP A 32 18.12 8.52 8.31
CA ASP A 32 17.11 9.45 8.78
C ASP A 32 15.73 9.09 8.23
N TYR A 33 14.69 9.30 9.03
CA TYR A 33 13.31 9.19 8.57
C TYR A 33 12.92 10.40 7.74
N VAL A 34 12.16 10.14 6.67
CA VAL A 34 11.53 11.21 5.88
C VAL A 34 10.30 11.70 6.63
N VAL A 35 10.20 13.01 6.78
CA VAL A 35 9.06 13.68 7.40
C VAL A 35 8.15 14.22 6.31
N TYR A 36 6.85 13.99 6.44
CA TYR A 36 5.81 14.42 5.51
C TYR A 36 4.85 15.41 6.19
N ASP A 37 4.31 16.35 5.44
CA ASP A 37 3.32 17.30 5.96
C ASP A 37 2.02 16.59 6.34
N THR A 38 1.62 15.60 5.53
CA THR A 38 0.48 14.75 5.83
C THR A 38 0.83 13.26 5.67
N PRO A 39 0.15 12.34 6.37
CA PRO A 39 0.43 10.90 6.24
C PRO A 39 0.10 10.34 4.86
N SER A 40 -0.64 11.07 4.02
CA SER A 40 -0.96 10.69 2.64
C SER A 40 0.13 11.04 1.63
N ASP A 41 1.05 11.96 1.94
CA ASP A 41 2.00 12.50 0.95
C ASP A 41 2.98 11.46 0.42
N ILE A 42 3.35 10.48 1.24
CA ILE A 42 4.18 9.35 0.80
C ILE A 42 3.53 8.54 -0.35
N PHE A 43 2.20 8.63 -0.51
CA PHE A 43 1.45 7.95 -1.57
C PHE A 43 1.12 8.87 -2.75
N ALA A 44 1.53 10.13 -2.72
CA ALA A 44 1.26 11.08 -3.79
C ALA A 44 1.85 10.61 -5.13
N ASN A 45 1.15 10.89 -6.22
CA ASN A 45 1.56 10.57 -7.58
C ASN A 45 1.79 9.06 -7.86
N LYS A 46 1.22 8.17 -7.08
CA LYS A 46 1.19 6.75 -7.38
C LYS A 46 0.12 6.40 -8.41
N ASP A 47 0.28 5.24 -9.01
CA ASP A 47 -0.73 4.58 -9.85
C ASP A 47 -2.14 4.76 -9.27
N ALA A 48 -3.07 5.30 -10.07
CA ALA A 48 -4.42 5.65 -9.62
C ALA A 48 -5.21 4.44 -9.09
N ARG A 49 -4.86 3.22 -9.50
CA ARG A 49 -5.48 1.99 -8.99
C ARG A 49 -5.22 1.76 -7.51
N LEU A 50 -4.13 2.30 -6.95
CA LEU A 50 -3.87 2.26 -5.51
C LEU A 50 -5.05 2.84 -4.74
N TYR A 51 -5.48 4.04 -5.11
CA TYR A 51 -6.51 4.79 -4.39
C TYR A 51 -7.90 4.11 -4.42
N GLY A 52 -8.18 3.35 -5.47
CA GLY A 52 -9.40 2.54 -5.56
C GLY A 52 -9.31 1.18 -4.88
N THR A 53 -8.11 0.74 -4.51
CA THR A 53 -7.85 -0.63 -4.05
C THR A 53 -7.57 -0.70 -2.55
N ILE A 54 -6.88 0.31 -2.00
CA ILE A 54 -6.34 0.35 -0.64
C ILE A 54 -6.83 1.60 0.09
N VAL A 55 -7.19 1.45 1.36
CA VAL A 55 -7.30 2.54 2.33
C VAL A 55 -5.95 2.65 3.03
N TYR A 56 -5.35 3.83 2.99
CA TYR A 56 -4.00 4.11 3.50
C TYR A 56 -4.04 5.29 4.48
N PRO A 57 -3.00 5.50 5.28
CA PRO A 57 -2.93 6.62 6.23
C PRO A 57 -3.22 7.97 5.57
N GLY A 58 -4.12 8.74 6.16
CA GLY A 58 -4.55 10.05 5.65
C GLY A 58 -5.49 10.03 4.44
N SER A 59 -5.90 8.83 3.98
CA SER A 59 -6.93 8.74 2.94
C SER A 59 -8.33 8.97 3.51
N LYS A 60 -9.30 9.22 2.61
CA LYS A 60 -10.72 9.29 3.00
C LYS A 60 -11.43 7.97 2.66
N PHE A 61 -12.27 7.53 3.58
CA PHE A 61 -13.18 6.43 3.38
C PHE A 61 -14.56 6.82 3.88
N ARG A 62 -15.59 6.70 3.06
CA ARG A 62 -16.97 7.15 3.37
C ARG A 62 -17.02 8.62 3.83
N ASN A 63 -16.26 9.48 3.19
CA ASN A 63 -16.12 10.92 3.53
C ASN A 63 -15.56 11.18 4.95
N GLN A 64 -15.03 10.19 5.64
CA GLN A 64 -14.32 10.33 6.90
C GLN A 64 -12.82 10.20 6.66
N ASP A 65 -12.03 10.99 7.37
CA ASP A 65 -10.58 10.84 7.37
C ASP A 65 -10.18 9.59 8.12
N VAL A 66 -9.25 8.82 7.54
CA VAL A 66 -8.77 7.56 8.12
C VAL A 66 -7.50 7.83 8.91
N ASP A 67 -7.59 7.67 10.22
CA ASP A 67 -6.49 7.93 11.16
C ASP A 67 -5.76 6.64 11.55
N ILE A 68 -4.83 6.22 10.70
CA ILE A 68 -3.97 5.04 10.94
C ILE A 68 -2.67 5.49 11.62
N GLN A 69 -2.75 6.25 12.69
CA GLN A 69 -1.58 6.60 13.48
C GLN A 69 -1.19 5.44 14.40
N ALA A 70 0.10 5.11 14.46
CA ALA A 70 0.64 4.01 15.26
C ALA A 70 1.37 4.47 16.52
N GLY A 71 1.75 5.72 16.61
CA GLY A 71 2.47 6.28 17.74
C GLY A 71 2.82 7.74 17.55
N VAL A 72 3.66 8.24 18.43
CA VAL A 72 4.23 9.59 18.38
C VAL A 72 5.74 9.55 18.28
N ALA A 73 6.31 10.49 17.52
CA ALA A 73 7.75 10.69 17.41
C ALA A 73 8.18 11.93 18.22
N VAL A 74 9.20 11.76 19.05
CA VAL A 74 9.70 12.81 19.94
C VAL A 74 11.18 13.01 19.67
N TRP A 75 11.58 14.23 19.30
CA TRP A 75 13.00 14.53 19.09
C TRP A 75 13.78 14.42 20.38
N ASN A 76 14.87 13.68 20.35
CA ASN A 76 15.80 13.46 21.45
C ASN A 76 17.11 14.21 21.17
N ASP A 77 17.34 15.30 21.88
CA ASP A 77 18.52 16.15 21.73
C ASP A 77 19.84 15.43 22.08
N LYS A 78 19.77 14.35 22.90
CA LYS A 78 20.95 13.59 23.31
C LYS A 78 21.44 12.63 22.24
N THR A 79 20.50 12.02 21.50
CA THR A 79 20.82 11.04 20.45
C THR A 79 20.86 11.67 19.07
N GLY A 80 20.28 12.87 18.89
CA GLY A 80 20.15 13.53 17.59
C GLY A 80 19.19 12.81 16.65
N SER A 81 18.20 12.07 17.19
CA SER A 81 17.24 11.27 16.44
C SER A 81 15.85 11.33 17.07
N TYR A 82 14.85 10.83 16.35
CA TYR A 82 13.49 10.68 16.89
C TYR A 82 13.35 9.38 17.70
N ASP A 83 12.89 9.49 18.94
CA ASP A 83 12.41 8.37 19.73
C ASP A 83 10.95 8.08 19.30
N LEU A 84 10.68 6.83 18.94
CA LEU A 84 9.34 6.39 18.53
C LEU A 84 8.62 5.77 19.72
N LEU A 85 7.57 6.43 20.18
CA LEU A 85 6.79 6.04 21.34
C LEU A 85 5.43 5.48 20.87
N THR A 86 5.05 4.33 21.37
CA THR A 86 3.79 3.66 21.04
C THR A 86 3.03 3.28 22.28
N ASP A 87 1.71 3.30 22.17
CA ASP A 87 0.81 2.59 23.07
C ASP A 87 -0.29 1.95 22.22
N SER A 88 -0.61 0.71 22.46
CA SER A 88 -1.61 -0.01 21.70
C SER A 88 -3.03 0.16 22.21
N LYS A 89 -3.23 0.95 23.26
CA LYS A 89 -4.54 1.20 23.86
C LYS A 89 -5.19 2.43 23.23
N LEU A 90 -6.35 2.23 22.61
CA LEU A 90 -7.14 3.33 22.07
C LEU A 90 -7.46 4.37 23.16
N GLY A 91 -7.25 5.66 22.84
CA GLY A 91 -7.47 6.77 23.78
C GLY A 91 -6.34 7.01 24.77
N SER A 92 -5.26 6.21 24.75
CA SER A 92 -4.06 6.53 25.51
C SER A 92 -3.43 7.82 24.97
N ALA A 93 -3.23 8.79 25.85
CA ALA A 93 -2.73 10.11 25.49
C ALA A 93 -1.22 10.23 25.76
N TYR A 94 -0.51 10.87 24.84
CA TYR A 94 0.87 11.32 25.04
C TYR A 94 0.90 12.59 25.88
N ASP A 95 -0.02 13.52 25.54
CA ASP A 95 -0.29 14.76 26.27
C ASP A 95 -1.78 15.13 26.16
N ASP A 96 -2.17 16.29 26.65
CA ASP A 96 -3.58 16.74 26.69
C ASP A 96 -4.24 16.83 25.29
N ASN A 97 -3.44 16.94 24.23
CA ASN A 97 -3.93 17.17 22.86
C ASN A 97 -3.53 16.07 21.86
N LYS A 98 -2.65 15.13 22.24
CA LYS A 98 -2.10 14.14 21.31
C LYS A 98 -2.24 12.73 21.86
N THR A 99 -2.91 11.86 21.10
CA THR A 99 -3.01 10.43 21.40
C THR A 99 -1.87 9.65 20.76
N PHE A 100 -1.49 8.52 21.37
CA PHE A 100 -0.51 7.62 20.76
C PHE A 100 -1.07 6.95 19.50
N VAL A 101 -2.27 6.44 19.58
CA VAL A 101 -2.87 5.63 18.51
C VAL A 101 -4.08 6.34 17.94
N GLY A 102 -4.15 6.41 16.62
CA GLY A 102 -5.30 6.88 15.88
C GLY A 102 -6.49 5.93 15.97
N LEU A 103 -7.68 6.42 15.65
CA LEU A 103 -8.91 5.63 15.73
C LEU A 103 -8.85 4.34 14.89
N ASP A 104 -8.20 4.39 13.74
CA ASP A 104 -8.02 3.28 12.79
C ASP A 104 -6.61 2.66 12.89
N GLY A 105 -5.81 3.09 13.85
CA GLY A 105 -4.43 2.66 14.06
C GLY A 105 -4.31 1.26 14.64
N PRO A 106 -3.11 0.68 14.64
CA PRO A 106 -2.87 -0.66 15.15
C PRO A 106 -3.13 -0.74 16.66
N GLN A 107 -3.98 -1.68 17.06
CA GLN A 107 -4.37 -1.91 18.46
C GLN A 107 -4.22 -3.39 18.79
N THR A 108 -3.56 -3.71 19.91
CA THR A 108 -3.25 -5.10 20.29
C THR A 108 -4.48 -5.94 20.58
N ASN A 109 -5.54 -5.36 21.08
CA ASN A 109 -6.72 -6.10 21.56
C ASN A 109 -7.99 -5.84 20.74
N SER A 110 -7.87 -5.25 19.55
CA SER A 110 -9.01 -5.03 18.66
C SER A 110 -8.99 -5.97 17.45
N PRO A 111 -9.99 -6.85 17.29
CA PRO A 111 -10.08 -7.69 16.11
C PRO A 111 -10.50 -6.92 14.84
N ASN A 112 -10.88 -5.66 14.99
CA ASN A 112 -11.49 -4.84 13.94
C ASN A 112 -10.50 -3.91 13.23
N VAL A 113 -9.27 -3.77 13.75
CA VAL A 113 -8.23 -2.94 13.16
C VAL A 113 -7.16 -3.77 12.47
N SER A 114 -6.53 -3.17 11.46
CA SER A 114 -5.40 -3.77 10.77
C SER A 114 -4.09 -3.39 11.47
N ASN A 115 -3.25 -4.39 11.72
CA ASN A 115 -1.90 -4.18 12.22
C ASN A 115 -0.87 -4.04 11.07
N THR A 116 -1.32 -3.80 9.84
CA THR A 116 -0.44 -3.62 8.68
C THR A 116 -0.31 -2.18 8.23
N GLY A 117 -1.09 -1.26 8.81
CA GLY A 117 -1.16 0.14 8.39
C GLY A 117 -2.04 0.41 7.16
N PHE A 118 -2.77 -0.61 6.69
CA PHE A 118 -3.61 -0.52 5.51
C PHE A 118 -4.90 -1.32 5.66
N TYR A 119 -5.95 -0.91 4.90
CA TYR A 119 -7.18 -1.68 4.75
C TYR A 119 -7.51 -1.88 3.27
N ILE A 120 -8.31 -2.91 2.97
CA ILE A 120 -8.80 -3.14 1.62
C ILE A 120 -9.98 -2.19 1.37
N ARG A 121 -9.94 -1.46 0.26
CA ARG A 121 -11.03 -0.61 -0.22
C ARG A 121 -11.87 -1.31 -1.29
N LYS A 122 -11.19 -2.02 -2.20
CA LYS A 122 -11.84 -2.70 -3.32
C LYS A 122 -12.90 -3.69 -2.85
N PHE A 123 -14.05 -3.72 -3.50
CA PHE A 123 -15.23 -4.50 -3.16
C PHE A 123 -15.92 -4.13 -1.84
N ILE A 124 -15.61 -2.97 -1.27
CA ILE A 124 -16.32 -2.47 -0.10
C ILE A 124 -17.16 -1.27 -0.53
N SER A 125 -18.47 -1.31 -0.25
CA SER A 125 -19.35 -0.18 -0.52
C SER A 125 -19.04 0.99 0.39
N GLU A 126 -18.91 2.18 -0.19
CA GLU A 126 -18.75 3.43 0.56
C GLU A 126 -20.09 4.14 0.81
N ALA A 127 -21.19 3.62 0.30
CA ALA A 127 -22.52 4.17 0.53
C ALA A 127 -22.92 4.06 2.00
N SER A 128 -23.68 5.05 2.48
CA SER A 128 -24.25 5.04 3.83
C SER A 128 -25.15 3.84 4.06
N GLY A 129 -25.07 3.22 5.24
CA GLY A 129 -25.90 2.07 5.61
C GLY A 129 -25.30 0.70 5.29
N TYR A 130 -24.25 0.60 4.47
CA TYR A 130 -23.60 -0.68 4.12
C TYR A 130 -22.49 -1.08 5.11
N THR A 131 -22.71 -0.88 6.40
CA THR A 131 -21.74 -1.22 7.44
C THR A 131 -21.93 -2.60 8.02
N LEU A 132 -23.09 -3.19 7.85
CA LEU A 132 -23.49 -4.46 8.46
C LEU A 132 -23.41 -5.61 7.46
N ARG A 133 -23.35 -6.83 7.99
CA ARG A 133 -23.39 -8.06 7.20
C ARG A 133 -24.65 -8.10 6.32
N ASN A 134 -24.51 -8.57 5.09
CA ASN A 134 -25.58 -8.87 4.14
C ASN A 134 -26.26 -7.68 3.45
N TYR A 135 -25.70 -6.46 3.50
CA TYR A 135 -26.31 -5.29 2.87
C TYR A 135 -25.56 -4.74 1.66
N ALA A 136 -24.39 -5.27 1.30
CA ALA A 136 -23.64 -4.80 0.14
C ALA A 136 -23.88 -5.73 -1.06
N GLU A 137 -24.42 -5.18 -2.12
CA GLU A 137 -24.58 -5.84 -3.42
C GLU A 137 -23.35 -5.58 -4.28
N ASN A 138 -22.24 -6.21 -3.92
CA ASN A 138 -20.99 -6.05 -4.67
C ASN A 138 -20.86 -7.15 -5.71
N TRP A 139 -20.54 -6.74 -6.91
CA TRP A 139 -20.22 -7.67 -7.99
C TRP A 139 -18.89 -8.37 -7.73
N TRP A 140 -18.81 -9.64 -8.08
CA TRP A 140 -17.57 -10.36 -8.20
C TRP A 140 -17.30 -10.62 -9.68
N PRO A 141 -16.27 -9.99 -10.29
CA PRO A 141 -15.95 -10.25 -11.69
C PRO A 141 -15.27 -11.63 -11.80
N TRP A 142 -15.87 -12.53 -12.56
CA TRP A 142 -15.24 -13.81 -12.90
C TRP A 142 -14.06 -13.62 -13.86
N PHE A 143 -14.21 -12.72 -14.82
CA PHE A 143 -13.19 -12.26 -15.74
C PHE A 143 -13.56 -10.89 -16.28
N ARG A 144 -12.56 -10.13 -16.75
CA ARG A 144 -12.76 -8.79 -17.29
C ARG A 144 -11.69 -8.42 -18.30
N LEU A 145 -11.94 -7.40 -19.12
CA LEU A 145 -11.06 -6.99 -20.22
C LEU A 145 -9.61 -6.73 -19.79
N GLY A 146 -9.38 -6.22 -18.58
CA GLY A 146 -8.03 -6.04 -18.03
C GLY A 146 -7.25 -7.35 -17.94
N GLU A 147 -7.90 -8.42 -17.51
CA GLU A 147 -7.29 -9.75 -17.50
C GLU A 147 -7.00 -10.27 -18.90
N ILE A 148 -7.92 -10.05 -19.86
CA ILE A 148 -7.73 -10.47 -21.26
C ILE A 148 -6.50 -9.77 -21.87
N TYR A 149 -6.33 -8.47 -21.61
CA TYR A 149 -5.13 -7.75 -22.07
C TYR A 149 -3.85 -8.30 -21.45
N LEU A 150 -3.86 -8.63 -20.16
CA LEU A 150 -2.72 -9.22 -19.49
C LEU A 150 -2.39 -10.62 -20.03
N ASN A 151 -3.40 -11.44 -20.29
CA ASN A 151 -3.22 -12.77 -20.88
C ASN A 151 -2.63 -12.64 -22.30
N ALA A 152 -3.15 -11.71 -23.12
CA ALA A 152 -2.64 -11.47 -24.47
C ALA A 152 -1.19 -10.95 -24.44
N ALA A 153 -0.89 -10.02 -23.55
CA ALA A 153 0.47 -9.48 -23.39
C ALA A 153 1.48 -10.56 -22.97
N GLU A 154 1.13 -11.36 -21.99
CA GLU A 154 1.98 -12.45 -21.52
C GLU A 154 2.21 -13.50 -22.62
N ALA A 155 1.14 -13.92 -23.32
CA ALA A 155 1.25 -14.89 -24.39
C ALA A 155 2.12 -14.38 -25.57
N ALA A 156 1.95 -13.11 -25.97
CA ALA A 156 2.78 -12.52 -27.01
C ALA A 156 4.26 -12.40 -26.58
N PHE A 157 4.49 -12.00 -25.33
CA PHE A 157 5.84 -11.89 -24.78
C PHE A 157 6.57 -13.25 -24.73
N GLU A 158 5.87 -14.32 -24.34
CA GLU A 158 6.41 -15.69 -24.32
C GLU A 158 6.69 -16.25 -25.74
N LEU A 159 6.13 -15.62 -26.77
CA LEU A 159 6.40 -15.91 -28.18
C LEU A 159 7.47 -14.99 -28.79
N ASP A 160 8.21 -14.25 -27.96
CA ASP A 160 9.19 -13.25 -28.37
C ASP A 160 8.61 -12.11 -29.25
N ASP A 161 7.28 -11.87 -29.17
CA ASP A 161 6.57 -10.80 -29.88
C ASP A 161 6.27 -9.62 -28.94
N GLU A 162 7.32 -8.95 -28.46
CA GLU A 162 7.21 -7.77 -27.61
C GLU A 162 6.45 -6.61 -28.28
N PRO A 163 6.58 -6.33 -29.60
CA PRO A 163 5.79 -5.30 -30.26
C PRO A 163 4.28 -5.48 -30.15
N THR A 164 3.80 -6.72 -30.12
CA THR A 164 2.38 -7.02 -29.89
C THR A 164 2.01 -6.98 -28.39
N ALA A 165 2.90 -7.38 -27.50
CA ALA A 165 2.65 -7.42 -26.05
C ALA A 165 2.56 -6.01 -25.42
N LEU A 166 3.45 -5.12 -25.79
CA LEU A 166 3.66 -3.80 -25.19
C LEU A 166 2.40 -2.89 -25.21
N PRO A 167 1.65 -2.78 -26.33
CA PRO A 167 0.43 -1.98 -26.39
C PRO A 167 -0.64 -2.40 -25.39
N TYR A 168 -0.79 -3.68 -25.08
CA TYR A 168 -1.78 -4.16 -24.10
C TYR A 168 -1.46 -3.68 -22.69
N ILE A 169 -0.20 -3.76 -22.29
CA ILE A 169 0.28 -3.28 -20.98
C ILE A 169 0.15 -1.77 -20.90
N ASN A 170 0.61 -1.04 -21.92
CA ASN A 170 0.54 0.42 -21.94
C ASN A 170 -0.90 0.95 -21.89
N ARG A 171 -1.86 0.22 -22.47
CA ARG A 171 -3.27 0.60 -22.40
C ARG A 171 -3.83 0.51 -20.99
N LEU A 172 -3.42 -0.51 -20.20
CA LEU A 172 -3.80 -0.62 -18.79
C LEU A 172 -3.16 0.50 -17.97
N ARG A 173 -1.88 0.76 -18.18
CA ARG A 173 -1.14 1.83 -17.50
C ARG A 173 -1.71 3.21 -17.83
N GLN A 174 -2.04 3.49 -19.08
CA GLN A 174 -2.66 4.76 -19.47
C GLN A 174 -4.00 4.98 -18.75
N ARG A 175 -4.83 3.95 -18.62
CA ARG A 175 -6.07 4.01 -17.83
C ARG A 175 -5.80 4.29 -16.34
N ALA A 176 -4.66 3.83 -15.84
CA ALA A 176 -4.20 4.02 -14.46
C ALA A 176 -3.54 5.39 -14.19
N GLY A 177 -3.50 6.28 -15.19
CA GLY A 177 -2.97 7.63 -15.08
C GLY A 177 -1.55 7.83 -15.57
N PHE A 178 -0.87 6.77 -16.01
CA PHE A 178 0.47 6.91 -16.61
C PHE A 178 0.41 7.61 -17.98
N PRO A 179 1.49 8.27 -18.40
CA PRO A 179 1.64 8.76 -19.76
C PRO A 179 1.40 7.65 -20.80
N ALA A 180 0.92 8.02 -21.98
CA ALA A 180 0.82 7.09 -23.08
C ALA A 180 2.21 6.49 -23.39
N ASN A 181 2.25 5.18 -23.63
CA ASN A 181 3.49 4.45 -23.89
C ASN A 181 4.55 4.61 -22.79
N SER A 182 4.11 4.62 -21.54
CA SER A 182 4.98 4.78 -20.36
C SER A 182 6.04 3.68 -20.24
N LEU A 183 5.79 2.50 -20.81
CA LEU A 183 6.80 1.46 -20.99
C LEU A 183 7.24 1.42 -22.45
N THR A 184 8.56 1.36 -22.66
CA THR A 184 9.21 1.22 -23.96
C THR A 184 9.77 -0.19 -24.19
N SER A 185 9.86 -0.97 -23.12
CA SER A 185 10.27 -2.38 -23.15
C SER A 185 9.59 -3.17 -22.03
N LEU A 186 9.41 -4.45 -22.25
CA LEU A 186 8.86 -5.40 -21.30
C LEU A 186 9.94 -6.34 -20.74
N THR A 187 9.69 -6.80 -19.54
CA THR A 187 10.30 -8.00 -18.96
C THR A 187 9.18 -8.82 -18.33
N ILE A 188 9.43 -10.07 -18.05
CA ILE A 188 8.42 -10.92 -17.40
C ILE A 188 8.01 -10.34 -16.02
N GLU A 189 8.95 -9.75 -15.28
CA GLU A 189 8.68 -9.12 -13.99
C GLU A 189 7.73 -7.92 -14.12
N LYS A 190 7.89 -7.10 -15.19
CA LYS A 190 6.98 -5.98 -15.46
C LYS A 190 5.57 -6.48 -15.76
N ILE A 191 5.43 -7.53 -16.56
CA ILE A 191 4.12 -8.15 -16.87
C ILE A 191 3.50 -8.74 -15.59
N GLN A 192 4.29 -9.45 -14.80
CA GLN A 192 3.85 -10.04 -13.53
C GLN A 192 3.43 -8.96 -12.53
N ASN A 193 4.17 -7.84 -12.46
CA ASN A 193 3.81 -6.72 -11.59
C ASN A 193 2.53 -6.03 -12.06
N GLU A 194 2.40 -5.76 -13.37
CA GLU A 194 1.19 -5.17 -13.92
C GLU A 194 -0.05 -6.03 -13.65
N ARG A 195 0.09 -7.36 -13.81
CA ARG A 195 -0.97 -8.32 -13.48
C ARG A 195 -1.31 -8.30 -11.98
N ARG A 196 -0.30 -8.23 -11.12
CA ARG A 196 -0.46 -8.14 -9.67
C ARG A 196 -1.23 -6.89 -9.23
N VAL A 197 -0.95 -5.76 -9.85
CA VAL A 197 -1.58 -4.47 -9.58
C VAL A 197 -3.01 -4.44 -10.13
N GLU A 198 -3.18 -4.80 -11.39
CA GLU A 198 -4.46 -4.76 -12.08
C GLU A 198 -5.50 -5.70 -11.43
N LEU A 199 -5.12 -6.93 -11.14
CA LEU A 199 -5.99 -7.96 -10.58
C LEU A 199 -5.90 -8.06 -9.04
N ALA A 200 -5.49 -6.97 -8.39
CA ALA A 200 -5.38 -6.93 -6.93
C ALA A 200 -6.71 -7.30 -6.26
N PHE A 201 -6.67 -8.26 -5.33
CA PHE A 201 -7.82 -8.81 -4.58
C PHE A 201 -8.91 -9.51 -5.41
N GLU A 202 -8.59 -9.93 -6.64
CA GLU A 202 -9.48 -10.69 -7.52
C GLU A 202 -9.14 -12.21 -7.52
N ASP A 203 -8.48 -12.70 -6.50
CA ASP A 203 -8.08 -14.09 -6.26
C ASP A 203 -7.11 -14.70 -7.29
N HIS A 204 -6.58 -13.93 -8.24
CA HIS A 204 -5.65 -14.41 -9.28
C HIS A 204 -4.25 -14.74 -8.73
N ARG A 205 -3.76 -13.98 -7.74
CA ARG A 205 -2.35 -14.04 -7.29
C ARG A 205 -1.89 -15.44 -6.89
N TYR A 206 -2.73 -16.21 -6.20
CA TYR A 206 -2.39 -17.57 -5.80
C TYR A 206 -2.09 -18.48 -7.00
N PHE A 207 -2.94 -18.42 -8.01
CA PHE A 207 -2.77 -19.24 -9.21
C PHE A 207 -1.59 -18.76 -10.05
N ASP A 208 -1.42 -17.45 -10.21
CA ASP A 208 -0.32 -16.85 -10.95
C ASP A 208 1.04 -17.24 -10.35
N MET A 209 1.22 -17.17 -9.04
CA MET A 209 2.48 -17.55 -8.40
C MET A 209 2.81 -19.02 -8.55
N LYS A 210 1.80 -19.89 -8.54
CA LYS A 210 2.00 -21.33 -8.81
C LYS A 210 2.34 -21.58 -10.28
N ARG A 211 1.64 -20.91 -11.19
CA ARG A 211 1.85 -21.00 -12.64
C ARG A 211 3.26 -20.53 -13.04
N TRP A 212 3.71 -19.43 -12.46
CA TRP A 212 5.07 -18.88 -12.67
C TRP A 212 6.15 -19.60 -11.86
N ARG A 213 5.80 -20.56 -11.01
CA ARG A 213 6.73 -21.31 -10.15
C ARG A 213 7.57 -20.45 -9.22
N ILE A 214 6.97 -19.37 -8.71
CA ILE A 214 7.62 -18.42 -7.76
C ILE A 214 6.99 -18.47 -6.36
N ALA A 215 6.06 -19.38 -6.12
CA ALA A 215 5.34 -19.48 -4.85
C ALA A 215 6.26 -19.87 -3.68
N ASP A 216 7.19 -20.77 -3.92
CA ASP A 216 8.20 -21.22 -2.95
C ASP A 216 9.19 -20.12 -2.57
N ILE A 217 9.52 -19.22 -3.51
CA ILE A 217 10.40 -18.08 -3.25
C ILE A 217 9.65 -17.02 -2.43
N THR A 218 8.38 -16.75 -2.77
CA THR A 218 7.64 -15.62 -2.19
C THR A 218 6.95 -15.99 -0.87
N TRP A 219 6.63 -17.28 -0.65
CA TRP A 219 5.85 -17.73 0.52
C TRP A 219 6.61 -18.68 1.44
N ASN A 220 7.92 -18.79 1.30
CA ASN A 220 8.72 -19.72 2.11
C ASN A 220 8.91 -19.26 3.57
N GLY A 221 8.55 -18.00 3.90
CA GLY A 221 8.70 -17.43 5.24
C GLY A 221 10.15 -17.22 5.68
N ASN A 222 11.11 -17.33 4.77
CA ASN A 222 12.52 -17.12 5.08
C ASN A 222 12.78 -15.62 5.27
N THR A 223 13.28 -15.25 6.45
CA THR A 223 13.59 -13.87 6.82
C THR A 223 14.79 -13.28 6.08
N ASP A 224 15.60 -14.11 5.45
CA ASP A 224 16.72 -13.65 4.62
C ASP A 224 16.29 -13.31 3.18
N ASN A 225 15.02 -13.50 2.87
CA ASN A 225 14.43 -13.21 1.58
C ASN A 225 13.41 -12.08 1.69
N ASP A 226 13.77 -10.88 1.25
CA ASP A 226 12.91 -9.69 1.29
C ASP A 226 11.54 -9.90 0.61
N LYS A 227 11.45 -10.81 -0.37
CA LYS A 227 10.19 -11.15 -1.04
C LYS A 227 9.25 -11.99 -0.17
N ALA A 228 9.77 -12.66 0.85
CA ALA A 228 9.00 -13.51 1.76
C ALA A 228 8.64 -12.79 3.07
N ILE A 229 9.29 -11.68 3.38
CA ILE A 229 9.03 -10.90 4.58
C ILE A 229 7.77 -10.04 4.37
N VAL A 230 6.95 -9.97 5.40
CA VAL A 230 5.76 -9.12 5.42
C VAL A 230 5.99 -7.98 6.40
N TYR A 231 6.00 -6.78 5.88
CA TYR A 231 6.15 -5.56 6.67
C TYR A 231 4.81 -4.80 6.80
N GLY A 232 4.60 -4.14 7.92
CA GLY A 232 3.56 -3.14 8.12
C GLY A 232 4.10 -1.73 7.89
N LEU A 233 3.23 -0.78 7.68
CA LEU A 233 3.53 0.64 7.68
C LEU A 233 2.98 1.26 8.95
N TYR A 234 3.82 1.94 9.71
CA TYR A 234 3.43 2.57 10.97
C TYR A 234 3.71 4.07 10.91
N PRO A 235 2.69 4.89 10.63
CA PRO A 235 2.82 6.33 10.69
C PRO A 235 2.86 6.81 12.14
N TYR A 236 3.81 7.71 12.41
CA TYR A 236 3.96 8.39 13.69
C TYR A 236 3.70 9.87 13.50
N ARG A 237 2.90 10.48 14.38
CA ARG A 237 2.76 11.94 14.44
C ARG A 237 3.91 12.52 15.23
N ILE A 238 4.52 13.61 14.75
CA ILE A 238 5.57 14.29 15.48
C ILE A 238 4.94 15.05 16.64
N ALA A 239 5.22 14.63 17.87
CA ALA A 239 4.77 15.28 19.09
C ALA A 239 5.73 16.36 19.55
N LYS A 240 7.05 16.13 19.39
CA LYS A 240 8.11 17.10 19.64
C LYS A 240 9.03 17.14 18.42
N PRO A 241 9.00 18.23 17.63
CA PRO A 241 9.83 18.36 16.44
C PRO A 241 11.30 18.60 16.78
N LYS A 242 12.18 18.39 15.80
CA LYS A 242 13.59 18.78 15.88
C LYS A 242 13.68 20.30 16.02
N PRO A 243 14.56 20.85 16.88
CA PRO A 243 14.76 22.29 17.01
C PRO A 243 15.06 22.95 15.65
N GLY A 244 14.33 24.03 15.34
CA GLY A 244 14.48 24.76 14.08
C GLY A 244 13.59 24.24 12.93
N THR A 245 12.77 23.22 13.16
CA THR A 245 11.69 22.83 12.24
C THR A 245 10.37 23.45 12.71
N SER A 246 9.45 23.74 11.78
CA SER A 246 8.15 24.32 12.11
C SER A 246 7.27 23.33 12.89
N ASP A 247 6.47 23.83 13.82
CA ASP A 247 5.45 23.08 14.60
C ASP A 247 4.22 22.73 13.75
N GLN A 248 4.42 22.07 12.61
CA GLN A 248 3.30 21.56 11.83
C GLN A 248 2.99 20.12 12.27
N ASP A 249 1.76 19.66 12.01
CA ASP A 249 1.31 18.28 12.26
C ASP A 249 2.02 17.28 11.30
N LEU A 250 3.34 17.26 11.39
CA LEU A 250 4.20 16.46 10.54
C LEU A 250 4.04 14.99 10.85
N SER A 251 4.06 14.17 9.83
CA SER A 251 4.00 12.71 9.95
C SER A 251 5.35 12.10 9.60
N LEU A 252 5.86 11.28 10.51
CA LEU A 252 7.03 10.44 10.30
C LEU A 252 6.56 9.01 10.09
N ILE A 253 7.06 8.36 9.06
CA ILE A 253 6.63 7.01 8.71
C ILE A 253 7.74 6.02 9.02
N HIS A 254 7.40 5.00 9.81
CA HIS A 254 8.25 3.88 10.16
C HIS A 254 7.73 2.57 9.58
N ILE A 255 8.61 1.65 9.27
CA ILE A 255 8.29 0.31 8.76
C ILE A 255 8.89 -0.75 9.65
#